data_6c312012ea2c4ddc3580d67d9022a45d
#
_entry.id   6c312012ea2c4ddc3580d67d9022a45d
#
_cell.length_a   1.000
_cell.length_b   1.000
_cell.length_c   1.000
_cell.angle_alpha   90.00
_cell.angle_beta   90.00
_cell.angle_gamma   90.00
#
_symmetry.space_group_name_H-M   'P 1'
#
loop_
_entity.id
_entity.type
_entity.pdbx_description
1 polymer ?
#
loop_
_entity_poly.entity_id
_entity_poly.type
_entity_poly.pdbx_seq_one_letter_code
_entity_poly.pdbx_strand_id
1 'polypeptide(L)'
;MERRSFLKKASVGLAAGAAAGVASTAAVAAPAVQTGLPEIKWRMTSSFPKSIDTLYGSAELLANRLREITGGKFDIRIFPAGEIVPGLQALDAVQQGTVEMCHSCSYYYVGKDKTFAFGTAVPFGMNARQMDAWIIGGGGQELLDEFYGNYNVYSFLGGNTGVQMGGWYRKQINTLEDIKGLKIRIAGIAGEIMSRMGAIPQQIAGSDIYPSLEKGTIDAAEWVAPYDDEKLGFYKVAPHYPTTTRRAGGSRARWCTSM
;
A
#
# COMPACT_ATOMS: atom_id res chain seq x y z
N MET A 1 -20.50 17.19 -41.38
CA MET A 1 -19.28 18.06 -41.53
C MET A 1 -18.11 17.15 -41.89
N GLU A 2 -17.56 17.35 -43.09
CA GLU A 2 -16.51 16.47 -43.61
C GLU A 2 -15.17 16.74 -42.89
N ARG A 3 -14.46 15.68 -42.47
CA ARG A 3 -13.14 15.73 -41.82
C ARG A 3 -12.09 16.53 -42.60
N ARG A 4 -12.22 16.66 -43.91
CA ARG A 4 -11.33 17.43 -44.78
C ARG A 4 -11.45 18.97 -44.64
N SER A 5 -12.57 19.50 -44.19
CA SER A 5 -12.77 20.93 -43.98
C SER A 5 -12.14 21.43 -42.70
N PHE A 6 -12.02 20.54 -41.71
CA PHE A 6 -11.34 20.88 -40.44
C PHE A 6 -9.82 21.04 -40.63
N LEU A 7 -9.19 20.11 -41.37
CA LEU A 7 -7.74 20.15 -41.63
C LEU A 7 -7.33 21.37 -42.49
N LYS A 8 -8.17 21.81 -43.43
CA LYS A 8 -7.92 23.03 -44.22
C LYS A 8 -8.00 24.31 -43.39
N LYS A 9 -8.87 24.38 -42.39
CA LYS A 9 -8.94 25.53 -41.45
C LYS A 9 -7.81 25.57 -40.42
N ALA A 10 -7.29 24.39 -40.04
CA ALA A 10 -6.16 24.28 -39.14
C ALA A 10 -4.83 24.72 -39.79
N SER A 11 -4.65 24.49 -41.11
CA SER A 11 -3.44 24.88 -41.84
C SER A 11 -3.31 26.38 -42.11
N VAL A 12 -4.43 27.09 -42.17
CA VAL A 12 -4.41 28.58 -42.38
C VAL A 12 -4.09 29.33 -41.06
N GLY A 13 -4.42 28.74 -39.92
CA GLY A 13 -4.06 29.29 -38.60
C GLY A 13 -2.58 29.18 -38.24
N LEU A 14 -1.89 28.15 -38.78
CA LEU A 14 -0.47 27.95 -38.52
C LEU A 14 0.47 28.86 -39.36
N ALA A 15 0.00 29.36 -40.49
CA ALA A 15 0.80 30.22 -41.34
C ALA A 15 0.83 31.71 -40.89
N ALA A 16 -0.15 32.15 -40.10
CA ALA A 16 -0.20 33.52 -39.56
C ALA A 16 0.55 33.67 -38.22
N GLY A 17 0.90 32.54 -37.55
CA GLY A 17 1.61 32.55 -36.28
C GLY A 17 3.15 32.47 -36.36
N ALA A 18 3.69 32.28 -37.58
CA ALA A 18 5.12 32.05 -37.77
C ALA A 18 5.98 33.34 -37.85
N ALA A 19 5.37 34.51 -37.83
CA ALA A 19 6.09 35.79 -37.96
C ALA A 19 6.31 36.55 -36.64
N ALA A 20 5.86 36.04 -35.48
CA ALA A 20 6.06 36.64 -34.16
C ALA A 20 6.79 35.72 -33.18
N GLY A 21 7.57 34.76 -33.71
CA GLY A 21 8.33 33.80 -32.93
C GLY A 21 9.71 34.29 -32.54
N VAL A 22 9.84 35.33 -31.75
CA VAL A 22 11.06 35.59 -30.99
C VAL A 22 10.90 34.90 -29.63
N ALA A 23 11.59 33.78 -29.54
CA ALA A 23 12.15 33.20 -28.30
C ALA A 23 11.38 33.48 -27.00
N SER A 24 10.22 32.89 -26.80
CA SER A 24 9.87 32.43 -25.47
C SER A 24 10.49 31.04 -25.29
N THR A 25 11.74 30.99 -24.84
CA THR A 25 12.18 29.84 -24.03
C THR A 25 11.10 29.73 -22.95
N ALA A 26 10.22 28.73 -23.09
CA ALA A 26 9.38 28.33 -21.99
C ALA A 26 10.35 27.92 -20.88
N ALA A 27 10.71 28.89 -20.04
CA ALA A 27 11.25 28.57 -18.75
C ALA A 27 10.21 27.68 -18.16
N VAL A 28 10.52 26.41 -18.00
CA VAL A 28 9.77 25.49 -17.13
C VAL A 28 9.84 26.20 -15.80
N ALA A 29 8.77 26.95 -15.48
CA ALA A 29 8.69 27.68 -14.23
C ALA A 29 8.91 26.62 -13.15
N ALA A 30 9.99 26.79 -12.41
CA ALA A 30 10.18 26.00 -11.20
C ALA A 30 8.86 26.11 -10.41
N PRO A 31 8.35 25.01 -9.83
CA PRO A 31 7.09 25.06 -9.11
C PRO A 31 7.12 26.23 -8.14
N ALA A 32 6.09 27.09 -8.23
CA ALA A 32 6.04 28.31 -7.44
C ALA A 32 6.07 27.93 -5.96
N VAL A 33 7.18 28.22 -5.30
CA VAL A 33 7.33 28.00 -3.86
C VAL A 33 6.38 28.99 -3.17
N GLN A 34 5.37 28.46 -2.48
CA GLN A 34 4.45 29.31 -1.73
C GLN A 34 5.14 29.78 -0.44
N THR A 35 5.62 31.02 -0.46
CA THR A 35 6.43 31.61 0.63
C THR A 35 5.60 32.02 1.85
N GLY A 36 4.25 32.10 1.71
CA GLY A 36 3.34 32.51 2.78
C GLY A 36 2.76 31.36 3.63
N LEU A 37 3.17 30.11 3.41
CA LEU A 37 2.67 28.98 4.16
C LEU A 37 3.25 28.96 5.59
N PRO A 38 2.47 28.54 6.61
CA PRO A 38 2.98 28.29 7.94
C PRO A 38 4.02 27.15 7.91
N GLU A 39 4.93 27.15 8.88
CA GLU A 39 5.83 26.01 9.08
C GLU A 39 5.09 24.88 9.78
N ILE A 40 5.04 23.71 9.12
CA ILE A 40 4.39 22.50 9.64
C ILE A 40 5.44 21.40 9.76
N LYS A 41 5.54 20.80 10.95
CA LYS A 41 6.44 19.68 11.22
C LYS A 41 5.62 18.54 11.78
N TRP A 42 5.49 17.48 11.01
CA TRP A 42 4.78 16.28 11.41
C TRP A 42 5.71 15.09 11.60
N ARG A 43 5.28 14.16 12.42
CA ARG A 43 5.90 12.86 12.60
C ARG A 43 4.95 11.82 12.01
N MET A 44 5.50 10.93 11.19
CA MET A 44 4.77 9.80 10.61
C MET A 44 5.39 8.51 11.14
N THR A 45 4.60 7.68 11.83
CA THR A 45 5.01 6.31 12.14
C THR A 45 4.57 5.35 11.04
N SER A 46 5.45 4.44 10.64
CA SER A 46 5.13 3.43 9.62
C SER A 46 4.93 2.06 10.27
N SER A 47 3.99 1.30 9.75
CA SER A 47 3.82 -0.12 10.09
C SER A 47 4.88 -1.01 9.43
N PHE A 48 5.74 -0.44 8.57
CA PHE A 48 6.70 -1.18 7.76
C PHE A 48 8.13 -0.90 8.18
N PRO A 49 9.03 -1.91 8.07
CA PRO A 49 10.46 -1.71 8.27
C PRO A 49 11.07 -0.95 7.09
N LYS A 50 12.12 -0.19 7.37
CA LYS A 50 12.82 0.62 6.35
C LYS A 50 13.43 -0.20 5.22
N SER A 51 13.70 -1.49 5.44
CA SER A 51 14.24 -2.41 4.43
C SER A 51 13.30 -2.68 3.26
N ILE A 52 11.99 -2.42 3.41
CA ILE A 52 10.98 -2.63 2.38
C ILE A 52 10.74 -1.32 1.64
N ASP A 53 11.55 -1.07 0.61
CA ASP A 53 11.52 0.16 -0.18
C ASP A 53 10.22 0.37 -0.98
N THR A 54 9.54 -0.70 -1.38
CA THR A 54 8.25 -0.64 -2.06
C THR A 54 7.16 -0.02 -1.18
N LEU A 55 7.18 -0.32 0.11
CA LEU A 55 6.21 0.18 1.07
C LEU A 55 6.74 1.44 1.76
N TYR A 56 7.83 1.32 2.51
CA TYR A 56 8.39 2.44 3.26
C TYR A 56 8.80 3.60 2.36
N GLY A 57 9.34 3.31 1.18
CA GLY A 57 9.75 4.31 0.21
C GLY A 57 8.62 5.18 -0.34
N SER A 58 7.37 4.69 -0.34
CA SER A 58 6.21 5.52 -0.73
C SER A 58 5.97 6.66 0.26
N ALA A 59 6.14 6.40 1.56
CA ALA A 59 6.08 7.44 2.59
C ALA A 59 7.23 8.45 2.46
N GLU A 60 8.45 7.97 2.17
CA GLU A 60 9.60 8.85 1.93
C GLU A 60 9.37 9.73 0.69
N LEU A 61 8.80 9.18 -0.39
CA LEU A 61 8.45 9.93 -1.58
C LEU A 61 7.45 11.04 -1.28
N LEU A 62 6.38 10.73 -0.52
CA LEU A 62 5.39 11.70 -0.10
C LEU A 62 6.02 12.84 0.70
N ALA A 63 6.81 12.51 1.73
CA ALA A 63 7.44 13.50 2.59
C ALA A 63 8.41 14.41 1.80
N ASN A 64 9.23 13.83 0.93
CA ASN A 64 10.16 14.57 0.10
C ASN A 64 9.42 15.49 -0.87
N ARG A 65 8.35 15.01 -1.51
CA ARG A 65 7.57 15.81 -2.44
C ARG A 65 6.87 16.98 -1.75
N LEU A 66 6.29 16.76 -0.56
CA LEU A 66 5.70 17.86 0.23
C LEU A 66 6.75 18.89 0.63
N ARG A 67 7.92 18.46 1.04
CA ARG A 67 9.03 19.36 1.37
C ARG A 67 9.45 20.19 0.16
N GLU A 68 9.58 19.57 -1.03
CA GLU A 68 9.92 20.27 -2.28
C GLU A 68 8.89 21.35 -2.65
N ILE A 69 7.61 20.97 -2.77
CA ILE A 69 6.56 21.91 -3.27
C ILE A 69 6.23 23.01 -2.28
N THR A 70 6.57 22.85 -1.01
CA THR A 70 6.35 23.85 0.04
C THR A 70 7.62 24.63 0.39
N GLY A 71 8.73 24.39 -0.31
CA GLY A 71 10.02 25.03 0.00
C GLY A 71 10.51 24.71 1.42
N GLY A 72 10.24 23.52 1.92
CA GLY A 72 10.60 23.08 3.27
C GLY A 72 9.63 23.49 4.38
N LYS A 73 8.54 24.19 4.03
CA LYS A 73 7.55 24.65 5.01
C LYS A 73 6.70 23.55 5.60
N PHE A 74 6.48 22.46 4.86
CA PHE A 74 5.85 21.26 5.39
C PHE A 74 6.87 20.11 5.39
N ASP A 75 7.33 19.75 6.58
CA ASP A 75 8.31 18.70 6.79
C ASP A 75 7.70 17.55 7.57
N ILE A 76 7.76 16.34 6.99
CA ILE A 76 7.30 15.10 7.64
C ILE A 76 8.50 14.23 7.92
N ARG A 77 8.77 13.98 9.20
CA ARG A 77 9.77 13.00 9.64
C ARG A 77 9.14 11.63 9.79
N ILE A 78 9.69 10.65 9.07
CA ILE A 78 9.17 9.29 9.04
C ILE A 78 9.98 8.40 9.97
N PHE A 79 9.27 7.53 10.70
CA PHE A 79 9.82 6.58 11.65
C PHE A 79 9.36 5.16 11.26
N PRO A 80 10.26 4.20 11.07
CA PRO A 80 9.90 2.84 10.75
C PRO A 80 9.20 2.12 11.91
N ALA A 81 8.60 0.97 11.61
CA ALA A 81 7.94 0.13 12.60
C ALA A 81 8.86 -0.16 13.79
N GLY A 82 8.35 0.06 14.99
CA GLY A 82 9.05 -0.21 16.26
C GLY A 82 9.90 0.94 16.79
N GLU A 83 10.08 2.04 16.04
CA GLU A 83 10.88 3.17 16.52
C GLU A 83 10.07 4.09 17.48
N ILE A 84 8.83 4.41 17.16
CA ILE A 84 7.93 5.16 18.07
C ILE A 84 6.96 4.19 18.74
N VAL A 85 6.27 3.36 17.95
CA VAL A 85 5.31 2.35 18.40
C VAL A 85 5.48 1.05 17.61
N PRO A 86 5.07 -0.10 18.13
CA PRO A 86 5.00 -1.33 17.36
C PRO A 86 4.18 -1.12 16.08
N GLY A 87 4.57 -1.76 14.96
CA GLY A 87 3.99 -1.49 13.63
C GLY A 87 2.47 -1.66 13.55
N LEU A 88 1.88 -2.55 14.34
CA LEU A 88 0.43 -2.76 14.37
C LEU A 88 -0.33 -1.76 15.28
N GLN A 89 0.38 -0.88 15.97
CA GLN A 89 -0.19 0.18 16.81
C GLN A 89 -0.12 1.57 16.17
N ALA A 90 0.22 1.64 14.90
CA ALA A 90 0.39 2.91 14.19
C ALA A 90 -0.87 3.77 14.18
N LEU A 91 -2.06 3.16 13.97
CA LEU A 91 -3.34 3.86 14.05
C LEU A 91 -3.62 4.38 15.47
N ASP A 92 -3.34 3.57 16.49
CA ASP A 92 -3.55 3.96 17.89
C ASP A 92 -2.70 5.19 18.25
N ALA A 93 -1.48 5.26 17.73
CA ALA A 93 -0.58 6.40 17.95
C ALA A 93 -1.15 7.70 17.36
N VAL A 94 -1.80 7.66 16.20
CA VAL A 94 -2.48 8.82 15.61
C VAL A 94 -3.73 9.18 16.40
N GLN A 95 -4.56 8.19 16.74
CA GLN A 95 -5.79 8.42 17.51
C GLN A 95 -5.51 9.08 18.87
N GLN A 96 -4.39 8.73 19.50
CA GLN A 96 -3.95 9.28 20.78
C GLN A 96 -3.17 10.59 20.65
N GLY A 97 -2.91 11.07 19.43
CA GLY A 97 -2.12 12.27 19.18
C GLY A 97 -0.63 12.11 19.50
N THR A 98 -0.13 10.88 19.61
CA THR A 98 1.31 10.62 19.80
C THR A 98 2.10 11.04 18.59
N VAL A 99 1.54 10.84 17.38
CA VAL A 99 2.06 11.32 16.10
C VAL A 99 0.92 11.90 15.27
N GLU A 100 1.28 12.75 14.34
CA GLU A 100 0.32 13.45 13.47
C GLU A 100 -0.17 12.57 12.31
N MET A 101 0.61 11.56 11.92
CA MET A 101 0.32 10.72 10.76
C MET A 101 0.84 9.30 10.94
N CYS A 102 0.19 8.33 10.30
CA CYS A 102 0.73 6.98 10.16
C CYS A 102 0.67 6.50 8.71
N HIS A 103 1.59 5.59 8.38
CA HIS A 103 1.63 4.86 7.12
C HIS A 103 1.42 3.38 7.42
N SER A 104 0.25 2.84 7.03
CA SER A 104 -0.18 1.51 7.45
C SER A 104 -1.16 0.90 6.44
N CYS A 105 -1.52 -0.37 6.64
CA CYS A 105 -2.63 -1.02 5.97
C CYS A 105 -3.85 -1.04 6.89
N SER A 106 -4.99 -0.60 6.40
CA SER A 106 -6.20 -0.53 7.23
C SER A 106 -6.64 -1.90 7.73
N TYR A 107 -6.48 -2.97 6.96
CA TYR A 107 -6.87 -4.32 7.41
C TYR A 107 -6.08 -4.82 8.63
N TYR A 108 -5.01 -4.17 9.04
CA TYR A 108 -4.35 -4.49 10.32
C TYR A 108 -5.26 -4.23 11.52
N TYR A 109 -6.31 -3.45 11.35
CA TYR A 109 -7.22 -3.03 12.40
C TYR A 109 -8.60 -3.72 12.34
N VAL A 110 -8.75 -4.79 11.53
CA VAL A 110 -10.00 -5.57 11.44
C VAL A 110 -10.45 -6.17 12.78
N GLY A 111 -9.52 -6.29 13.73
CA GLY A 111 -9.85 -6.66 15.11
C GLY A 111 -10.62 -5.60 15.88
N LYS A 112 -10.52 -4.31 15.48
CA LYS A 112 -11.33 -3.22 16.03
C LYS A 112 -12.70 -3.16 15.34
N ASP A 113 -12.69 -3.20 14.00
CA ASP A 113 -13.88 -3.19 13.15
C ASP A 113 -13.55 -3.85 11.80
N LYS A 114 -14.42 -4.77 11.37
CA LYS A 114 -14.21 -5.49 10.09
C LYS A 114 -14.26 -4.57 8.87
N THR A 115 -14.87 -3.41 8.98
CA THR A 115 -14.94 -2.40 7.92
C THR A 115 -13.56 -1.89 7.49
N PHE A 116 -12.57 -1.93 8.38
CA PHE A 116 -11.17 -1.63 8.00
C PHE A 116 -10.65 -2.45 6.83
N ALA A 117 -11.21 -3.63 6.56
CA ALA A 117 -10.80 -4.44 5.41
C ALA A 117 -11.04 -3.74 4.07
N PHE A 118 -12.10 -2.92 3.95
CA PHE A 118 -12.46 -2.25 2.70
C PHE A 118 -11.44 -1.19 2.27
N GLY A 119 -10.68 -0.63 3.20
CA GLY A 119 -9.59 0.31 2.87
C GLY A 119 -8.31 -0.37 2.37
N THR A 120 -8.22 -1.71 2.37
CA THR A 120 -7.04 -2.43 1.88
C THR A 120 -7.41 -3.55 0.92
N ALA A 121 -7.99 -4.65 1.40
CA ALA A 121 -8.29 -5.80 0.55
C ALA A 121 -9.41 -6.67 1.10
N VAL A 122 -10.29 -7.06 0.20
CA VAL A 122 -11.28 -8.11 0.41
C VAL A 122 -10.97 -9.25 -0.56
N PRO A 123 -10.81 -10.49 -0.08
CA PRO A 123 -10.57 -11.65 -0.94
C PRO A 123 -11.63 -11.77 -2.03
N PHE A 124 -11.19 -11.98 -3.29
CA PHE A 124 -12.03 -11.99 -4.50
C PHE A 124 -12.75 -10.67 -4.81
N GLY A 125 -12.41 -9.59 -4.10
CA GLY A 125 -12.91 -8.24 -4.34
C GLY A 125 -12.21 -7.54 -5.51
N MET A 126 -12.12 -6.21 -5.41
CA MET A 126 -11.51 -5.36 -6.44
C MET A 126 -10.01 -5.64 -6.56
N ASN A 127 -9.49 -5.62 -7.79
CA ASN A 127 -8.04 -5.55 -8.00
C ASN A 127 -7.52 -4.12 -7.75
N ALA A 128 -6.20 -3.94 -7.73
CA ALA A 128 -5.55 -2.65 -7.47
C ALA A 128 -6.16 -1.50 -8.26
N ARG A 129 -6.26 -1.66 -9.59
CA ARG A 129 -6.81 -0.62 -10.47
C ARG A 129 -8.28 -0.30 -10.21
N GLN A 130 -9.07 -1.32 -9.89
CA GLN A 130 -10.47 -1.12 -9.53
C GLN A 130 -10.62 -0.42 -8.18
N MET A 131 -9.75 -0.77 -7.22
CA MET A 131 -9.71 -0.13 -5.92
C MET A 131 -9.35 1.35 -6.03
N ASP A 132 -8.31 1.68 -6.81
CA ASP A 132 -7.93 3.07 -7.07
C ASP A 132 -9.08 3.85 -7.73
N ALA A 133 -9.74 3.26 -8.72
CA ALA A 133 -10.87 3.89 -9.40
C ALA A 133 -12.07 4.10 -8.46
N TRP A 134 -12.33 3.16 -7.57
CA TRP A 134 -13.39 3.27 -6.57
C TRP A 134 -13.06 4.37 -5.54
N ILE A 135 -11.85 4.40 -5.02
CA ILE A 135 -11.44 5.41 -4.04
C ILE A 135 -11.44 6.80 -4.68
N ILE A 136 -10.82 6.97 -5.87
CA ILE A 136 -10.60 8.30 -6.46
C ILE A 136 -11.86 8.87 -7.12
N GLY A 137 -12.70 8.05 -7.72
CA GLY A 137 -13.83 8.52 -8.54
C GLY A 137 -15.14 7.75 -8.37
N GLY A 138 -15.16 6.72 -7.51
CA GLY A 138 -16.32 5.85 -7.31
C GLY A 138 -17.04 6.06 -5.97
N GLY A 139 -16.75 7.14 -5.23
CA GLY A 139 -17.36 7.41 -3.92
C GLY A 139 -16.70 6.66 -2.76
N GLY A 140 -15.58 5.97 -3.03
CA GLY A 140 -14.89 5.19 -2.00
C GLY A 140 -14.24 6.05 -0.93
N GLN A 141 -13.66 7.20 -1.32
CA GLN A 141 -13.03 8.11 -0.38
C GLN A 141 -14.05 8.68 0.62
N GLU A 142 -15.22 9.10 0.14
CA GLU A 142 -16.28 9.65 0.97
C GLU A 142 -16.78 8.62 2.00
N LEU A 143 -16.97 7.36 1.58
CA LEU A 143 -17.38 6.27 2.48
C LEU A 143 -16.30 5.94 3.52
N LEU A 144 -15.03 5.95 3.09
CA LEU A 144 -13.91 5.71 3.99
C LEU A 144 -13.75 6.88 4.99
N ASP A 145 -13.94 8.13 4.55
CA ASP A 145 -13.85 9.30 5.43
C ASP A 145 -14.96 9.29 6.48
N GLU A 146 -16.18 8.90 6.11
CA GLU A 146 -17.28 8.70 7.07
C GLU A 146 -16.92 7.63 8.10
N PHE A 147 -16.39 6.49 7.65
CA PHE A 147 -15.98 5.40 8.53
C PHE A 147 -14.83 5.81 9.45
N TYR A 148 -13.74 6.35 8.89
CA TYR A 148 -12.55 6.74 9.66
C TYR A 148 -12.81 7.92 10.59
N GLY A 149 -13.79 8.76 10.28
CA GLY A 149 -14.25 9.83 11.16
C GLY A 149 -14.66 9.34 12.55
N ASN A 150 -15.21 8.11 12.65
CA ASN A 150 -15.52 7.48 13.95
C ASN A 150 -14.28 7.18 14.79
N TYR A 151 -13.11 7.15 14.16
CA TYR A 151 -11.81 6.92 14.79
C TYR A 151 -10.98 8.20 14.92
N ASN A 152 -11.56 9.37 14.60
CA ASN A 152 -10.89 10.67 14.59
C ASN A 152 -9.64 10.70 13.68
N VAL A 153 -9.73 10.08 12.53
CA VAL A 153 -8.66 10.08 11.51
C VAL A 153 -9.23 10.30 10.11
N TYR A 154 -8.42 10.86 9.23
CA TYR A 154 -8.64 10.89 7.78
C TYR A 154 -7.71 9.89 7.10
N SER A 155 -8.18 9.30 6.00
CA SER A 155 -7.42 8.32 5.25
C SER A 155 -7.14 8.80 3.84
N PHE A 156 -5.95 8.54 3.35
CA PHE A 156 -5.53 8.81 1.99
C PHE A 156 -4.88 7.58 1.38
N LEU A 157 -5.12 7.36 0.09
CA LEU A 157 -4.46 6.28 -0.65
C LEU A 157 -2.96 6.56 -0.73
N GLY A 158 -2.15 5.69 -0.10
CA GLY A 158 -0.69 5.83 -0.04
C GLY A 158 0.06 5.02 -1.09
N GLY A 159 -0.60 4.05 -1.73
CA GLY A 159 0.02 3.17 -2.72
C GLY A 159 -0.69 1.84 -2.85
N ASN A 160 -0.08 0.94 -3.61
CA ASN A 160 -0.64 -0.38 -3.88
C ASN A 160 0.47 -1.41 -4.14
N THR A 161 0.42 -2.55 -3.48
CA THR A 161 1.38 -3.65 -3.68
C THR A 161 1.07 -4.52 -4.90
N GLY A 162 -0.09 -4.34 -5.51
CA GLY A 162 -0.56 -5.22 -6.58
C GLY A 162 -0.96 -6.61 -6.08
N VAL A 163 -0.61 -7.63 -6.87
CA VAL A 163 -0.95 -9.01 -6.55
C VAL A 163 0.00 -9.57 -5.49
N GLN A 164 -0.56 -10.09 -4.41
CA GLN A 164 0.20 -10.83 -3.40
C GLN A 164 0.20 -12.34 -3.69
N MET A 165 1.22 -13.03 -3.18
CA MET A 165 1.41 -14.46 -3.33
C MET A 165 1.04 -15.19 -2.04
N GLY A 166 0.91 -16.53 -2.12
CA GLY A 166 0.40 -17.36 -1.03
C GLY A 166 1.34 -17.53 0.18
N GLY A 167 2.58 -17.04 0.07
CA GLY A 167 3.53 -16.99 1.19
C GLY A 167 4.61 -18.08 1.20
N TRP A 168 5.36 -18.13 2.29
CA TRP A 168 6.49 -19.01 2.56
C TRP A 168 6.18 -19.99 3.66
N TYR A 169 6.58 -21.25 3.50
CA TYR A 169 6.23 -22.35 4.38
C TYR A 169 7.48 -23.13 4.80
N ARG A 170 7.55 -23.55 6.05
CA ARG A 170 8.63 -24.42 6.56
C ARG A 170 8.51 -25.85 6.03
N LYS A 171 7.31 -26.27 5.67
CA LYS A 171 7.04 -27.58 5.03
C LYS A 171 6.19 -27.39 3.78
N GLN A 172 6.27 -28.33 2.87
CA GLN A 172 5.46 -28.31 1.66
C GLN A 172 3.99 -28.53 2.00
N ILE A 173 3.11 -27.73 1.41
CA ILE A 173 1.66 -27.84 1.52
C ILE A 173 1.13 -28.42 0.20
N ASN A 174 0.55 -29.61 0.24
CA ASN A 174 0.05 -30.32 -0.93
C ASN A 174 -1.47 -30.48 -0.90
N THR A 175 -2.05 -30.52 0.28
CA THR A 175 -3.47 -30.82 0.51
C THR A 175 -4.08 -29.83 1.51
N LEU A 176 -5.41 -29.81 1.61
CA LEU A 176 -6.11 -29.03 2.63
C LEU A 176 -5.85 -29.57 4.05
N GLU A 177 -5.56 -30.85 4.18
CA GLU A 177 -5.20 -31.45 5.48
C GLU A 177 -3.89 -30.88 6.03
N ASP A 178 -2.94 -30.51 5.16
CA ASP A 178 -1.67 -29.91 5.57
C ASP A 178 -1.83 -28.51 6.19
N ILE A 179 -2.99 -27.88 5.98
CA ILE A 179 -3.34 -26.57 6.52
C ILE A 179 -3.84 -26.68 7.96
N LYS A 180 -4.39 -27.84 8.36
CA LYS A 180 -4.93 -28.02 9.72
C LYS A 180 -3.82 -27.90 10.78
N GLY A 181 -4.05 -27.01 11.73
CA GLY A 181 -3.09 -26.70 12.80
C GLY A 181 -1.87 -25.91 12.36
N LEU A 182 -1.78 -25.49 11.08
CA LEU A 182 -0.69 -24.66 10.55
C LEU A 182 -0.71 -23.29 11.22
N LYS A 183 0.35 -22.93 11.92
CA LYS A 183 0.54 -21.59 12.47
C LYS A 183 1.04 -20.67 11.37
N ILE A 184 0.19 -19.79 10.87
CA ILE A 184 0.52 -18.90 9.76
C ILE A 184 0.38 -17.44 10.13
N ARG A 185 1.41 -16.65 9.81
CA ARG A 185 1.25 -15.19 9.79
C ARG A 185 0.48 -14.80 8.55
N ILE A 186 -0.67 -14.22 8.75
CA ILE A 186 -1.49 -13.66 7.68
C ILE A 186 -2.39 -12.57 8.26
N ALA A 187 -2.63 -11.51 7.50
CA ALA A 187 -3.39 -10.35 7.97
C ALA A 187 -4.81 -10.30 7.40
N GLY A 188 -5.66 -9.51 8.04
CA GLY A 188 -6.98 -9.17 7.56
C GLY A 188 -7.97 -10.35 7.48
N ILE A 189 -8.95 -10.25 6.58
CA ILE A 189 -9.98 -11.28 6.36
C ILE A 189 -9.37 -12.61 5.90
N ALA A 190 -8.24 -12.58 5.20
CA ALA A 190 -7.54 -13.79 4.78
C ALA A 190 -7.15 -14.67 5.99
N GLY A 191 -6.82 -14.08 7.13
CA GLY A 191 -6.60 -14.80 8.38
C GLY A 191 -7.86 -15.53 8.84
N GLU A 192 -9.03 -14.90 8.79
CA GLU A 192 -10.30 -15.53 9.15
C GLU A 192 -10.62 -16.72 8.20
N ILE A 193 -10.37 -16.58 6.91
CA ILE A 193 -10.54 -17.67 5.94
C ILE A 193 -9.62 -18.86 6.29
N MET A 194 -8.33 -18.59 6.54
CA MET A 194 -7.37 -19.62 6.93
C MET A 194 -7.78 -20.31 8.24
N SER A 195 -8.32 -19.58 9.20
CA SER A 195 -8.88 -20.15 10.44
C SER A 195 -10.02 -21.13 10.16
N ARG A 196 -10.95 -20.77 9.28
CA ARG A 196 -12.07 -21.66 8.87
C ARG A 196 -11.59 -22.92 8.12
N MET A 197 -10.41 -22.86 7.51
CA MET A 197 -9.76 -24.02 6.90
C MET A 197 -8.97 -24.86 7.91
N GLY A 198 -8.95 -24.46 9.19
CA GLY A 198 -8.29 -25.19 10.27
C GLY A 198 -6.87 -24.73 10.59
N ALA A 199 -6.37 -23.65 9.96
CA ALA A 199 -5.10 -23.03 10.35
C ALA A 199 -5.23 -22.22 11.63
N ILE A 200 -4.10 -21.83 12.19
CA ILE A 200 -3.98 -20.94 13.36
C ILE A 200 -3.32 -19.64 12.87
N PRO A 201 -4.11 -18.68 12.37
CA PRO A 201 -3.57 -17.43 11.88
C PRO A 201 -3.10 -16.54 13.02
N GLN A 202 -2.02 -15.81 12.78
CA GLN A 202 -1.46 -14.82 13.69
C GLN A 202 -1.15 -13.55 12.90
N GLN A 203 -1.55 -12.40 13.42
CA GLN A 203 -1.18 -11.11 12.84
C GLN A 203 0.09 -10.62 13.53
N ILE A 204 1.20 -10.63 12.79
CA ILE A 204 2.53 -10.23 13.26
C ILE A 204 3.05 -9.13 12.35
N ALA A 205 3.70 -8.11 12.91
CA ALA A 205 4.32 -7.03 12.14
C ALA A 205 5.45 -7.57 11.25
N GLY A 206 5.71 -6.89 10.12
CA GLY A 206 6.67 -7.37 9.11
C GLY A 206 8.08 -7.62 9.67
N SER A 207 8.56 -6.76 10.59
CA SER A 207 9.85 -6.91 11.28
C SER A 207 9.97 -8.17 12.14
N ASP A 208 8.84 -8.70 12.62
CA ASP A 208 8.81 -9.78 13.60
C ASP A 208 8.55 -11.16 12.94
N ILE A 209 8.29 -11.18 11.63
CA ILE A 209 7.97 -12.42 10.90
C ILE A 209 9.18 -13.33 10.82
N TYR A 210 10.35 -12.82 10.39
CA TYR A 210 11.56 -13.63 10.26
C TYR A 210 11.96 -14.30 11.58
N PRO A 211 12.07 -13.56 12.71
CA PRO A 211 12.37 -14.18 14.00
C PRO A 211 11.32 -15.23 14.43
N SER A 212 10.05 -15.02 14.08
CA SER A 212 8.97 -15.96 14.41
C SER A 212 9.06 -17.27 13.60
N LEU A 213 9.41 -17.16 12.30
CA LEU A 213 9.70 -18.33 11.46
C LEU A 213 10.95 -19.07 11.93
N GLU A 214 12.03 -18.35 12.22
CA GLU A 214 13.30 -18.90 12.67
C GLU A 214 13.15 -19.71 13.97
N LYS A 215 12.44 -19.15 14.95
CA LYS A 215 12.15 -19.81 16.24
C LYS A 215 11.09 -20.92 16.15
N GLY A 216 10.39 -21.04 15.01
CA GLY A 216 9.29 -22.00 14.86
C GLY A 216 8.02 -21.61 15.63
N THR A 217 7.89 -20.36 16.02
CA THR A 217 6.64 -19.86 16.65
C THR A 217 5.51 -19.87 15.63
N ILE A 218 5.83 -19.65 14.35
CA ILE A 218 4.96 -19.85 13.20
C ILE A 218 5.60 -20.79 12.19
N ASP A 219 4.77 -21.48 11.39
CA ASP A 219 5.17 -22.45 10.38
C ASP A 219 5.17 -21.86 8.97
N ALA A 220 4.47 -20.74 8.78
CA ALA A 220 4.30 -20.09 7.49
C ALA A 220 4.06 -18.59 7.67
N ALA A 221 4.36 -17.84 6.61
CA ALA A 221 4.07 -16.40 6.54
C ALA A 221 3.69 -15.98 5.13
N GLU A 222 2.58 -15.28 5.02
CA GLU A 222 2.21 -14.50 3.85
C GLU A 222 2.66 -13.04 4.06
N TRP A 223 3.18 -12.39 3.02
CA TRP A 223 3.56 -10.98 3.06
C TRP A 223 3.12 -10.26 1.79
N VAL A 224 3.96 -10.17 0.77
CA VAL A 224 3.63 -9.51 -0.50
C VAL A 224 3.92 -10.43 -1.68
N ALA A 225 5.18 -10.50 -2.10
CA ALA A 225 5.62 -11.24 -3.27
C ALA A 225 7.16 -11.42 -3.20
N PRO A 226 7.76 -12.23 -4.08
CA PRO A 226 9.19 -12.58 -3.99
C PRO A 226 10.14 -11.42 -3.78
N TYR A 227 9.89 -10.26 -4.40
CA TYR A 227 10.75 -9.09 -4.29
C TYR A 227 10.86 -8.55 -2.85
N ASP A 228 9.71 -8.36 -2.20
CA ASP A 228 9.67 -7.84 -0.82
C ASP A 228 10.02 -8.94 0.18
N ASP A 229 9.54 -10.15 -0.07
CA ASP A 229 9.72 -11.30 0.81
C ASP A 229 11.21 -11.73 0.85
N GLU A 230 11.94 -11.59 -0.27
CA GLU A 230 13.39 -11.82 -0.33
C GLU A 230 14.15 -10.87 0.60
N LYS A 231 13.77 -9.59 0.62
CA LYS A 231 14.38 -8.58 1.52
C LYS A 231 14.17 -8.90 2.99
N LEU A 232 13.05 -9.53 3.33
CA LEU A 232 12.76 -10.01 4.67
C LEU A 232 13.42 -11.37 4.98
N GLY A 233 14.01 -12.02 3.98
CA GLY A 233 14.82 -13.22 4.14
C GLY A 233 14.03 -14.50 4.43
N PHE A 234 12.72 -14.54 4.19
CA PHE A 234 11.86 -15.66 4.54
C PHE A 234 12.30 -17.00 3.95
N TYR A 235 12.86 -16.99 2.74
CA TYR A 235 13.37 -18.17 2.04
C TYR A 235 14.45 -18.93 2.82
N LYS A 236 15.16 -18.27 3.73
CA LYS A 236 16.21 -18.88 4.54
C LYS A 236 15.67 -19.82 5.63
N VAL A 237 14.49 -19.51 6.13
CA VAL A 237 13.87 -20.18 7.30
C VAL A 237 12.57 -20.90 6.96
N ALA A 238 11.99 -20.62 5.79
CA ALA A 238 10.76 -21.23 5.26
C ALA A 238 10.93 -21.44 3.73
N PRO A 239 11.64 -22.48 3.28
CA PRO A 239 12.11 -22.59 1.90
C PRO A 239 11.05 -23.00 0.87
N HIS A 240 9.83 -23.33 1.31
CA HIS A 240 8.77 -23.78 0.41
C HIS A 240 7.88 -22.60 0.03
N TYR A 241 7.93 -22.24 -1.25
CA TYR A 241 7.09 -21.21 -1.84
C TYR A 241 6.11 -21.89 -2.82
N PRO A 242 4.81 -21.84 -2.59
CA PRO A 242 3.86 -22.49 -3.48
C PRO A 242 3.81 -21.70 -4.80
N THR A 243 4.48 -22.24 -5.81
CA THR A 243 4.31 -21.81 -7.18
C THR A 243 2.96 -22.32 -7.67
N THR A 244 1.99 -21.46 -7.83
CA THR A 244 0.67 -21.79 -8.43
C THR A 244 0.79 -22.11 -9.92
N THR A 245 1.87 -22.75 -10.36
CA THR A 245 2.14 -23.12 -11.75
C THR A 245 1.80 -24.58 -12.07
N ARG A 246 0.96 -25.25 -11.31
CA ARG A 246 0.35 -26.48 -11.85
C ARG A 246 -0.90 -26.13 -12.61
N ARG A 247 -0.80 -26.33 -13.92
CA ARG A 247 -1.87 -26.32 -14.92
C ARG A 247 -3.04 -27.17 -14.43
N ALA A 248 -4.02 -26.54 -13.85
CA ALA A 248 -5.40 -26.99 -13.89
C ALA A 248 -6.19 -25.77 -14.32
N GLY A 249 -6.89 -25.90 -15.45
CA GLY A 249 -7.53 -24.79 -16.13
C GLY A 249 -8.40 -23.94 -15.22
N GLY A 250 -8.22 -22.64 -15.27
CA GLY A 250 -9.14 -21.67 -14.71
C GLY A 250 -8.62 -21.00 -13.43
N SER A 251 -8.75 -19.70 -13.46
CA SER A 251 -8.68 -18.70 -12.38
C SER A 251 -7.52 -18.79 -11.41
N ARG A 252 -6.54 -17.98 -11.66
CA ARG A 252 -5.52 -17.62 -10.66
C ARG A 252 -6.24 -16.89 -9.52
N ALA A 253 -6.26 -17.47 -8.35
CA ALA A 253 -6.64 -16.75 -7.15
C ALA A 253 -5.60 -15.64 -6.93
N ARG A 254 -5.95 -14.43 -7.31
CA ARG A 254 -5.13 -13.24 -7.12
C ARG A 254 -5.66 -12.55 -5.87
N TRP A 255 -4.89 -12.60 -4.82
CA TRP A 255 -5.12 -11.74 -3.67
C TRP A 255 -4.65 -10.34 -4.08
N CYS A 256 -5.53 -9.37 -4.08
CA CYS A 256 -5.18 -7.99 -4.36
C CYS A 256 -5.29 -7.20 -3.06
N THR A 257 -4.20 -6.56 -2.65
CA THR A 257 -4.19 -5.62 -1.54
C THR A 257 -3.86 -4.24 -2.06
N SER A 258 -4.68 -3.26 -1.71
CA SER A 258 -4.38 -1.83 -1.83
C SER A 258 -3.92 -1.31 -0.47
N MET A 259 -2.93 -0.46 -0.48
CA MET A 259 -2.47 0.31 0.68
C MET A 259 -2.59 1.78 0.39
#